data_9bd4c60ac306b0c66740ffb37459268c
#
_entry.id   9bd4c60ac306b0c66740ffb37459268c
#
_cell.length_a   1.000
_cell.length_b   1.000
_cell.length_c   1.000
_cell.angle_alpha   90.00
_cell.angle_beta   90.00
_cell.angle_gamma   90.00
#
_symmetry.space_group_name_H-M   'P 1'
#
loop_
_entity.id
_entity.type
_entity.pdbx_description
1 polymer ?
#
loop_
_entity_poly.entity_id
_entity_poly.type
_entity_poly.pdbx_seq_one_letter_code
_entity_poly.pdbx_strand_id
1 'polypeptide(L)'
;MPDEIRSIRIESNNICYGPEPGADDEVEQYLTISSTGRVWFSARNYQQYCNSKDYCRKKQTSIDKWKADFLLCLIDNISENMSFVTDVGSYDLEIRYSNDTKRRISGSLIGGVYSHAYGEENNVDVTRLIRRYIPVYGLWAFDGSTAPDYEGKKAVFLFAEAWEKFFKNPDSSKDFEDGFGRECESLGFQMDCGEKFVFECKKRGCKTPYGEGLKEAVADIGDIEVIGSGAFSYWRDLTYWNYMYHLGSEECGVFLCLLRRLKELTRKK
;
A
#
# COMPACT_ATOMS: atom_id res chain seq x y z
N MET A 1 -0.38 -25.25 24.31
CA MET A 1 -0.39 -24.76 22.92
C MET A 1 -0.60 -23.26 23.02
N PRO A 2 0.04 -22.42 22.23
CA PRO A 2 -0.34 -21.01 22.22
C PRO A 2 -1.81 -20.90 21.86
N ASP A 3 -2.51 -19.96 22.51
CA ASP A 3 -3.93 -19.75 22.28
C ASP A 3 -4.16 -19.27 20.86
N GLU A 4 -5.07 -19.91 20.12
CA GLU A 4 -5.37 -19.52 18.74
C GLU A 4 -6.12 -18.19 18.72
N ILE A 5 -5.73 -17.30 17.81
CA ILE A 5 -6.44 -16.04 17.62
C ILE A 5 -7.77 -16.30 16.91
N ARG A 6 -8.85 -15.84 17.52
CA ARG A 6 -10.19 -15.87 16.96
C ARG A 6 -10.46 -14.70 16.01
N SER A 7 -10.03 -13.51 16.41
CA SER A 7 -10.20 -12.27 15.62
C SER A 7 -9.32 -11.14 16.15
N ILE A 8 -9.09 -10.17 15.30
CA ILE A 8 -8.54 -8.86 15.67
C ILE A 8 -9.56 -7.77 15.35
N ARG A 9 -9.51 -6.67 16.10
CA ARG A 9 -10.21 -5.43 15.82
C ARG A 9 -9.24 -4.27 15.93
N ILE A 10 -9.16 -3.46 14.88
CA ILE A 10 -8.40 -2.21 14.85
C ILE A 10 -9.42 -1.08 14.77
N GLU A 11 -9.31 -0.15 15.69
CA GLU A 11 -10.05 1.10 15.72
C GLU A 11 -9.04 2.23 15.53
N SER A 12 -9.19 3.03 14.49
CA SER A 12 -8.26 4.09 14.12
C SER A 12 -9.02 5.41 14.14
N ASN A 13 -8.52 6.39 14.88
CA ASN A 13 -9.10 7.72 15.00
C ASN A 13 -8.05 8.77 14.58
N ASN A 14 -8.34 9.53 13.54
CA ASN A 14 -7.44 10.54 12.98
C ASN A 14 -7.74 11.97 13.44
N ILE A 15 -8.44 12.14 14.56
CA ILE A 15 -8.63 13.44 15.19
C ILE A 15 -7.37 13.76 15.99
N CYS A 16 -6.69 14.85 15.63
CA CYS A 16 -5.46 15.30 16.25
C CYS A 16 -5.46 16.81 16.49
N TYR A 17 -4.44 17.33 17.15
CA TYR A 17 -4.22 18.76 17.29
C TYR A 17 -3.94 19.39 15.92
N GLY A 18 -4.84 20.23 15.44
CA GLY A 18 -4.74 20.87 14.13
C GLY A 18 -6.03 21.59 13.74
N PRO A 19 -6.17 21.98 12.48
CA PRO A 19 -7.44 22.52 11.98
C PRO A 19 -8.54 21.47 12.14
N GLU A 20 -9.73 21.94 12.52
CA GLU A 20 -10.90 21.07 12.67
C GLU A 20 -11.21 20.37 11.33
N PRO A 21 -11.45 19.06 11.31
CA PRO A 21 -11.82 18.35 10.10
C PRO A 21 -13.11 18.90 9.48
N GLY A 22 -13.20 18.86 8.15
CA GLY A 22 -14.44 19.15 7.45
C GLY A 22 -15.53 18.13 7.78
N ALA A 23 -16.79 18.52 7.65
CA ALA A 23 -17.94 17.66 7.99
C ALA A 23 -17.90 16.28 7.30
N ASP A 24 -17.41 16.22 6.06
CA ASP A 24 -17.34 15.02 5.23
C ASP A 24 -16.00 14.29 5.35
N ASP A 25 -15.02 14.84 6.06
CA ASP A 25 -13.72 14.18 6.26
C ASP A 25 -13.88 12.94 7.11
N GLU A 26 -13.37 11.81 6.62
CA GLU A 26 -13.36 10.56 7.38
C GLU A 26 -12.36 10.67 8.53
N VAL A 27 -12.83 10.47 9.76
CA VAL A 27 -12.04 10.69 10.98
C VAL A 27 -11.90 9.42 11.82
N GLU A 28 -12.67 8.37 11.53
CA GLU A 28 -12.63 7.16 12.32
C GLU A 28 -12.89 5.92 11.45
N GLN A 29 -12.08 4.90 11.65
CA GLN A 29 -12.20 3.61 10.97
C GLN A 29 -12.21 2.45 11.94
N TYR A 30 -12.99 1.43 11.63
CA TYR A 30 -13.07 0.17 12.35
C TYR A 30 -12.83 -0.98 11.37
N LEU A 31 -11.81 -1.79 11.64
CA LEU A 31 -11.50 -3.00 10.88
C LEU A 31 -11.56 -4.21 11.80
N THR A 32 -12.29 -5.23 11.42
CA THR A 32 -12.28 -6.53 12.10
C THR A 32 -11.92 -7.64 11.11
N ILE A 33 -10.97 -8.49 11.47
CA ILE A 33 -10.55 -9.67 10.70
C ILE A 33 -10.72 -10.90 11.59
N SER A 34 -11.44 -11.90 11.11
CA SER A 34 -11.58 -13.18 11.82
C SER A 34 -10.59 -14.21 11.31
N SER A 35 -10.32 -15.23 12.13
CA SER A 35 -9.52 -16.41 11.74
C SER A 35 -10.11 -17.21 10.56
N THR A 36 -11.37 -16.98 10.23
CA THR A 36 -12.02 -17.58 9.05
C THR A 36 -11.85 -16.76 7.80
N GLY A 37 -11.13 -15.63 7.85
CA GLY A 37 -10.93 -14.70 6.72
C GLY A 37 -12.08 -13.73 6.48
N ARG A 38 -13.12 -13.70 7.31
CA ARG A 38 -14.18 -12.68 7.21
C ARG A 38 -13.66 -11.34 7.66
N VAL A 39 -14.01 -10.30 6.93
CA VAL A 39 -13.57 -8.91 7.17
C VAL A 39 -14.80 -8.02 7.27
N TRP A 40 -14.85 -7.20 8.32
CA TRP A 40 -15.82 -6.14 8.51
C TRP A 40 -15.09 -4.81 8.62
N PHE A 41 -15.54 -3.85 7.85
CA PHE A 41 -15.03 -2.50 7.86
C PHE A 41 -16.18 -1.52 8.01
N SER A 42 -15.96 -0.46 8.79
CA SER A 42 -16.83 0.71 8.83
C SER A 42 -16.02 1.97 9.13
N ALA A 43 -16.51 3.12 8.67
CA ALA A 43 -15.90 4.41 8.89
C ALA A 43 -16.94 5.47 9.24
N ARG A 44 -16.54 6.50 9.97
CA ARG A 44 -17.34 7.69 10.26
C ARG A 44 -16.64 8.95 9.76
N ASN A 45 -17.38 9.85 9.15
CA ASN A 45 -16.92 11.22 8.92
C ASN A 45 -17.08 12.08 10.19
N TYR A 46 -16.53 13.29 10.16
CA TYR A 46 -16.53 14.18 11.33
C TYR A 46 -17.96 14.54 11.78
N GLN A 47 -18.86 14.80 10.84
CA GLN A 47 -20.27 15.08 11.16
C GLN A 47 -20.92 13.92 11.92
N GLN A 48 -20.69 12.69 11.50
CA GLN A 48 -21.25 11.50 12.14
C GLN A 48 -20.56 11.23 13.48
N TYR A 49 -19.26 11.41 13.54
CA TYR A 49 -18.50 11.26 14.78
C TYR A 49 -19.06 12.16 15.90
N CYS A 50 -19.36 13.42 15.58
CA CYS A 50 -19.90 14.39 16.56
C CYS A 50 -21.39 14.17 16.89
N ASN A 51 -22.20 13.72 15.93
CA ASN A 51 -23.67 13.87 16.03
C ASN A 51 -24.45 12.56 15.95
N SER A 52 -23.86 11.44 15.57
CA SER A 52 -24.59 10.19 15.43
C SER A 52 -23.71 8.96 15.65
N LYS A 53 -24.35 7.78 15.69
CA LYS A 53 -23.65 6.46 15.69
C LYS A 53 -23.62 5.84 14.31
N ASP A 54 -24.05 6.54 13.28
CA ASP A 54 -24.07 6.02 11.92
C ASP A 54 -22.66 5.97 11.33
N TYR A 55 -22.54 5.31 10.21
CA TYR A 55 -21.29 5.15 9.47
C TYR A 55 -21.47 5.69 8.05
N CYS A 56 -20.54 6.52 7.58
CA CYS A 56 -20.53 7.02 6.20
C CYS A 56 -20.19 5.91 5.21
N ARG A 57 -19.43 4.91 5.67
CA ARG A 57 -18.95 3.81 4.82
C ARG A 57 -18.95 2.49 5.59
N LYS A 58 -19.45 1.42 4.94
CA LYS A 58 -19.44 0.06 5.48
C LYS A 58 -19.08 -0.92 4.37
N LYS A 59 -18.25 -1.91 4.68
CA LYS A 59 -17.93 -3.02 3.77
C LYS A 59 -17.82 -4.33 4.54
N GLN A 60 -18.41 -5.38 3.99
CA GLN A 60 -18.17 -6.74 4.42
C GLN A 60 -17.57 -7.52 3.26
N THR A 61 -16.52 -8.25 3.52
CA THR A 61 -15.79 -9.03 2.51
C THR A 61 -15.10 -10.21 3.16
N SER A 62 -14.38 -10.98 2.36
CA SER A 62 -13.54 -12.07 2.86
C SER A 62 -12.21 -12.07 2.12
N ILE A 63 -11.19 -12.58 2.79
CA ILE A 63 -9.88 -12.89 2.24
C ILE A 63 -9.61 -14.38 2.38
N ASP A 64 -8.66 -14.90 1.62
CA ASP A 64 -8.25 -16.29 1.72
C ASP A 64 -7.81 -16.61 3.16
N LYS A 65 -8.16 -17.81 3.63
CA LYS A 65 -7.83 -18.22 5.01
C LYS A 65 -6.35 -18.08 5.33
N TRP A 66 -5.46 -18.47 4.41
CA TRP A 66 -4.01 -18.38 4.62
C TRP A 66 -3.53 -16.92 4.81
N LYS A 67 -4.16 -15.94 4.12
CA LYS A 67 -3.87 -14.51 4.33
C LYS A 67 -4.32 -14.05 5.71
N ALA A 68 -5.50 -14.51 6.15
CA ALA A 68 -5.98 -14.23 7.48
C ALA A 68 -5.04 -14.81 8.55
N ASP A 69 -4.71 -16.10 8.46
CA ASP A 69 -3.80 -16.76 9.38
C ASP A 69 -2.44 -16.06 9.43
N PHE A 70 -1.92 -15.67 8.27
CA PHE A 70 -0.65 -14.95 8.17
C PHE A 70 -0.72 -13.56 8.84
N LEU A 71 -1.76 -12.75 8.54
CA LEU A 71 -1.94 -11.44 9.18
C LEU A 71 -2.12 -11.57 10.70
N LEU A 72 -2.91 -12.52 11.17
CA LEU A 72 -3.15 -12.74 12.60
C LEU A 72 -1.85 -13.14 13.31
N CYS A 73 -1.05 -14.02 12.72
CA CYS A 73 0.26 -14.40 13.25
C CYS A 73 1.21 -13.19 13.33
N LEU A 74 1.25 -12.35 12.31
CA LEU A 74 2.08 -11.13 12.32
C LEU A 74 1.63 -10.16 13.41
N ILE A 75 0.31 -9.94 13.55
CA ILE A 75 -0.26 -9.00 14.50
C ILE A 75 -0.06 -9.47 15.94
N ASP A 76 -0.07 -10.78 16.21
CA ASP A 76 0.22 -11.31 17.53
C ASP A 76 1.67 -11.05 18.00
N ASN A 77 2.56 -10.87 17.03
CA ASN A 77 3.98 -10.65 17.25
C ASN A 77 4.45 -9.21 16.99
N ILE A 78 3.55 -8.23 17.08
CA ILE A 78 3.96 -6.82 17.02
C ILE A 78 4.56 -6.35 18.34
N SER A 79 5.51 -5.40 18.25
CA SER A 79 6.13 -4.79 19.43
C SER A 79 5.11 -3.94 20.19
N GLU A 80 5.17 -4.01 21.51
CA GLU A 80 4.37 -3.14 22.39
C GLU A 80 5.02 -1.77 22.62
N ASN A 81 6.30 -1.60 22.22
CA ASN A 81 7.02 -0.33 22.36
C ASN A 81 6.53 0.67 21.29
N MET A 82 5.38 1.24 21.55
CA MET A 82 4.74 2.20 20.66
C MET A 82 5.05 3.61 21.13
N SER A 83 5.66 4.40 20.26
CA SER A 83 5.86 5.82 20.52
C SER A 83 4.51 6.54 20.44
N PHE A 84 4.10 7.21 21.52
CA PHE A 84 2.95 8.11 21.47
C PHE A 84 3.44 9.50 21.02
N VAL A 85 2.84 9.96 19.91
CA VAL A 85 3.04 11.31 19.37
C VAL A 85 1.73 12.08 19.54
N THR A 86 1.82 13.30 20.06
CA THR A 86 0.64 14.08 20.47
C THR A 86 -0.12 14.74 19.33
N ASP A 87 0.52 14.97 18.19
CA ASP A 87 -0.03 15.76 17.07
C ASP A 87 -0.54 14.89 15.91
N VAL A 88 -0.82 13.64 16.18
CA VAL A 88 -1.35 12.67 15.21
C VAL A 88 -2.48 11.86 15.82
N GLY A 89 -3.27 11.22 14.97
CA GLY A 89 -4.33 10.31 15.41
C GLY A 89 -3.81 9.10 16.19
N SER A 90 -4.72 8.30 16.68
CA SER A 90 -4.42 7.10 17.47
C SER A 90 -5.10 5.86 16.91
N TYR A 91 -4.61 4.68 17.29
CA TYR A 91 -5.31 3.44 17.08
C TYR A 91 -5.37 2.60 18.36
N ASP A 92 -6.43 1.79 18.44
CA ASP A 92 -6.59 0.73 19.42
C ASP A 92 -6.73 -0.61 18.71
N LEU A 93 -5.88 -1.57 19.06
CA LEU A 93 -5.92 -2.95 18.58
C LEU A 93 -6.40 -3.85 19.70
N GLU A 94 -7.47 -4.62 19.47
CA GLU A 94 -7.92 -5.70 20.32
C GLU A 94 -7.72 -7.04 19.61
N ILE A 95 -6.90 -7.92 20.20
CA ILE A 95 -6.72 -9.32 19.78
C ILE A 95 -7.57 -10.19 20.69
N ARG A 96 -8.42 -11.03 20.11
CA ARG A 96 -9.27 -11.98 20.83
C ARG A 96 -8.81 -13.40 20.54
N TYR A 97 -8.56 -14.15 21.59
CA TYR A 97 -8.16 -15.55 21.52
C TYR A 97 -9.35 -16.50 21.68
N SER A 98 -9.16 -17.77 21.31
CA SER A 98 -10.17 -18.82 21.37
C SER A 98 -10.62 -19.15 22.79
N ASN A 99 -9.77 -18.90 23.78
CA ASN A 99 -10.06 -19.05 25.23
C ASN A 99 -10.79 -17.84 25.83
N ASP A 100 -11.32 -16.92 25.00
CA ASP A 100 -11.99 -15.67 25.36
C ASP A 100 -11.08 -14.63 26.07
N THR A 101 -9.77 -14.87 26.18
CA THR A 101 -8.84 -13.84 26.61
C THR A 101 -8.63 -12.77 25.53
N LYS A 102 -8.16 -11.59 25.96
CA LYS A 102 -7.95 -10.45 25.09
C LYS A 102 -6.62 -9.78 25.40
N ARG A 103 -5.93 -9.37 24.34
CA ARG A 103 -4.78 -8.46 24.41
C ARG A 103 -5.15 -7.14 23.77
N ARG A 104 -4.74 -6.02 24.37
CA ARG A 104 -4.97 -4.69 23.83
C ARG A 104 -3.67 -3.94 23.68
N ILE A 105 -3.52 -3.24 22.56
CA ILE A 105 -2.36 -2.44 22.22
C ILE A 105 -2.89 -1.14 21.62
N SER A 106 -2.38 -0.01 22.11
CA SER A 106 -2.73 1.32 21.60
C SER A 106 -1.49 2.03 21.12
N GLY A 107 -1.61 2.90 20.11
CA GLY A 107 -0.50 3.66 19.56
C GLY A 107 -0.96 4.82 18.70
N SER A 108 0.00 5.57 18.17
CA SER A 108 -0.24 6.71 17.28
C SER A 108 -0.27 6.28 15.81
N LEU A 109 -1.09 6.95 14.99
CA LEU A 109 -1.20 6.73 13.54
C LEU A 109 -0.02 7.36 12.77
N ILE A 110 1.22 7.00 13.08
CA ILE A 110 2.43 7.66 12.58
C ILE A 110 3.29 6.81 11.67
N GLY A 111 2.77 5.78 11.09
CA GLY A 111 3.56 4.94 10.19
C GLY A 111 3.35 3.46 10.39
N GLY A 112 4.25 2.66 9.81
CA GLY A 112 4.12 1.22 9.82
C GLY A 112 4.27 0.61 11.21
N VAL A 113 3.44 -0.38 11.49
CA VAL A 113 3.63 -1.29 12.63
C VAL A 113 4.35 -2.54 12.13
N TYR A 114 5.42 -2.91 12.81
CA TYR A 114 6.28 -4.00 12.40
C TYR A 114 6.10 -5.22 13.29
N SER A 115 6.12 -6.40 12.66
CA SER A 115 6.07 -7.69 13.34
C SER A 115 7.45 -8.33 13.39
N HIS A 116 7.78 -8.91 14.53
CA HIS A 116 9.01 -9.69 14.78
C HIS A 116 8.76 -11.21 14.69
N ALA A 117 7.66 -11.65 14.07
CA ALA A 117 7.31 -13.08 13.96
C ALA A 117 8.43 -13.95 13.35
N TYR A 118 9.31 -13.35 12.54
CA TYR A 118 10.41 -14.02 11.85
C TYR A 118 11.81 -13.61 12.36
N GLY A 119 11.89 -13.09 13.59
CA GLY A 119 13.12 -12.60 14.23
C GLY A 119 13.32 -11.10 14.07
N GLU A 120 14.16 -10.53 14.92
CA GLU A 120 14.40 -9.07 15.00
C GLU A 120 15.02 -8.49 13.72
N GLU A 121 15.75 -9.31 12.96
CA GLU A 121 16.38 -8.87 11.70
C GLU A 121 15.40 -8.83 10.51
N ASN A 122 14.23 -9.47 10.64
CA ASN A 122 13.24 -9.59 9.57
C ASN A 122 11.92 -8.88 9.94
N ASN A 123 11.98 -7.57 10.09
CA ASN A 123 10.81 -6.76 10.37
C ASN A 123 9.83 -6.76 9.19
N VAL A 124 8.60 -7.21 9.45
CA VAL A 124 7.53 -7.23 8.45
C VAL A 124 6.57 -6.07 8.72
N ASP A 125 6.39 -5.19 7.74
CA ASP A 125 5.40 -4.10 7.80
C ASP A 125 3.99 -4.67 7.72
N VAL A 126 3.32 -4.72 8.87
CA VAL A 126 1.97 -5.26 9.03
C VAL A 126 0.93 -4.31 8.43
N THR A 127 1.12 -3.01 8.57
CA THR A 127 0.23 -1.97 8.01
C THR A 127 0.09 -2.14 6.51
N ARG A 128 1.22 -2.27 5.84
CA ARG A 128 1.28 -2.47 4.39
C ARG A 128 0.60 -3.76 3.96
N LEU A 129 0.83 -4.86 4.69
CA LEU A 129 0.22 -6.15 4.36
C LEU A 129 -1.30 -6.15 4.58
N ILE A 130 -1.80 -5.51 5.63
CA ILE A 130 -3.23 -5.32 5.85
C ILE A 130 -3.83 -4.59 4.66
N ARG A 131 -3.27 -3.45 4.26
CA ARG A 131 -3.74 -2.67 3.11
C ARG A 131 -3.71 -3.46 1.81
N ARG A 132 -2.71 -4.32 1.64
CA ARG A 132 -2.54 -5.16 0.45
C ARG A 132 -3.55 -6.30 0.36
N TYR A 133 -3.88 -6.93 1.50
CA TYR A 133 -4.72 -8.12 1.51
C TYR A 133 -6.19 -7.83 1.74
N ILE A 134 -6.51 -6.72 2.40
CA ILE A 134 -7.88 -6.30 2.69
C ILE A 134 -8.37 -5.38 1.57
N PRO A 135 -9.37 -5.80 0.78
CA PRO A 135 -9.86 -5.01 -0.35
C PRO A 135 -10.81 -3.89 0.14
N VAL A 136 -10.28 -2.97 0.93
CA VAL A 136 -10.95 -1.76 1.43
C VAL A 136 -10.13 -0.55 1.02
N TYR A 137 -10.74 0.32 0.23
CA TYR A 137 -10.14 1.58 -0.20
C TYR A 137 -9.90 2.53 0.99
N GLY A 138 -8.78 3.25 0.97
CA GLY A 138 -8.45 4.25 2.00
C GLY A 138 -8.36 3.67 3.41
N LEU A 139 -7.91 2.44 3.56
CA LEU A 139 -7.77 1.78 4.86
C LEU A 139 -6.52 2.29 5.58
N TRP A 140 -6.71 2.85 6.79
CA TRP A 140 -5.60 3.35 7.61
C TRP A 140 -4.86 2.22 8.34
N ALA A 141 -5.60 1.32 8.96
CA ALA A 141 -5.05 0.34 9.89
C ALA A 141 -4.26 1.03 11.03
N PHE A 142 -2.92 1.05 10.97
CA PHE A 142 -2.06 1.64 11.98
C PHE A 142 -1.41 2.97 11.55
N ASP A 143 -1.73 3.46 10.35
CA ASP A 143 -1.12 4.66 9.79
C ASP A 143 -2.22 5.56 9.20
N GLY A 144 -2.36 6.76 9.71
CA GLY A 144 -3.35 7.75 9.28
C GLY A 144 -3.08 8.37 7.91
N SER A 145 -1.94 8.06 7.28
CA SER A 145 -1.73 8.43 5.89
C SER A 145 -2.69 7.65 5.00
N THR A 146 -3.24 8.31 4.01
CA THR A 146 -4.09 7.65 3.03
C THR A 146 -3.29 6.54 2.37
N ALA A 147 -3.82 5.31 2.46
CA ALA A 147 -3.25 4.21 1.69
C ALA A 147 -3.23 4.59 0.21
N PRO A 148 -2.14 4.24 -0.49
CA PRO A 148 -2.14 4.37 -1.94
C PRO A 148 -3.39 3.71 -2.50
N ASP A 149 -4.07 4.43 -3.37
CA ASP A 149 -5.28 3.94 -4.03
C ASP A 149 -4.94 2.91 -5.09
N TYR A 150 -4.53 1.71 -4.68
CA TYR A 150 -4.40 0.59 -5.62
C TYR A 150 -5.75 0.07 -6.12
N GLU A 151 -6.84 0.27 -5.39
CA GLU A 151 -8.20 0.11 -5.92
C GLU A 151 -8.62 1.33 -6.75
N GLY A 152 -8.04 2.48 -6.52
CA GLY A 152 -8.12 3.63 -7.42
C GLY A 152 -7.29 3.41 -8.67
N LYS A 153 -7.55 2.31 -9.37
CA LYS A 153 -7.05 2.04 -10.72
C LYS A 153 -7.05 3.29 -11.61
N LYS A 154 -7.92 4.26 -11.28
CA LYS A 154 -8.02 5.55 -11.95
C LYS A 154 -6.78 6.42 -11.74
N ALA A 155 -6.23 6.50 -10.53
CA ALA A 155 -5.03 7.33 -10.27
C ALA A 155 -3.81 6.73 -10.96
N VAL A 156 -3.62 5.40 -10.86
CA VAL A 156 -2.55 4.70 -11.58
C VAL A 156 -2.73 4.80 -13.10
N PHE A 157 -3.97 4.71 -13.59
CA PHE A 157 -4.26 4.91 -15.03
C PHE A 157 -3.87 6.31 -15.50
N LEU A 158 -4.27 7.34 -14.77
CA LEU A 158 -3.95 8.74 -15.12
C LEU A 158 -2.45 9.03 -15.06
N PHE A 159 -1.77 8.51 -14.05
CA PHE A 159 -0.30 8.55 -13.95
C PHE A 159 0.34 7.91 -15.18
N ALA A 160 -0.03 6.68 -15.49
CA ALA A 160 0.55 5.96 -16.63
C ALA A 160 0.23 6.61 -17.97
N GLU A 161 -0.97 7.19 -18.13
CA GLU A 161 -1.35 7.93 -19.35
C GLU A 161 -0.56 9.23 -19.51
N ALA A 162 -0.39 9.99 -18.43
CA ALA A 162 0.36 11.26 -18.45
C ALA A 162 1.83 11.03 -18.78
N TRP A 163 2.46 10.05 -18.15
CA TRP A 163 3.87 9.74 -18.41
C TRP A 163 4.09 9.01 -19.73
N GLU A 164 3.17 8.16 -20.19
CA GLU A 164 3.24 7.59 -21.54
C GLU A 164 3.23 8.69 -22.60
N LYS A 165 2.43 9.76 -22.42
CA LYS A 165 2.41 10.91 -23.31
C LYS A 165 3.74 11.65 -23.30
N PHE A 166 4.32 11.87 -22.12
CA PHE A 166 5.65 12.49 -21.97
C PHE A 166 6.73 11.67 -22.69
N PHE A 167 6.83 10.36 -22.47
CA PHE A 167 7.86 9.54 -23.09
C PHE A 167 7.70 9.35 -24.61
N LYS A 168 6.52 9.57 -25.16
CA LYS A 168 6.31 9.61 -26.61
C LYS A 168 6.81 10.91 -27.23
N ASN A 169 6.71 12.01 -26.49
CA ASN A 169 7.15 13.33 -26.91
C ASN A 169 7.74 14.04 -25.69
N PRO A 170 9.01 13.78 -25.33
CA PRO A 170 9.64 14.41 -24.18
C PRO A 170 9.63 15.93 -24.33
N ASP A 171 8.78 16.58 -23.54
CA ASP A 171 8.66 18.03 -23.47
C ASP A 171 9.32 18.50 -22.18
N SER A 172 10.07 19.59 -22.26
CA SER A 172 10.74 20.21 -21.11
C SER A 172 9.79 20.76 -20.04
N SER A 173 8.47 20.68 -20.26
CA SER A 173 7.46 21.14 -19.31
C SER A 173 7.21 20.20 -18.12
N LYS A 174 7.59 18.92 -18.21
CA LYS A 174 7.50 17.96 -17.11
C LYS A 174 8.87 17.73 -16.50
N ASP A 175 8.94 17.92 -15.20
CA ASP A 175 10.12 17.59 -14.42
C ASP A 175 10.19 16.07 -14.22
N PHE A 176 11.01 15.41 -15.05
CA PHE A 176 11.19 13.98 -14.96
C PHE A 176 12.06 13.59 -13.76
N GLU A 177 13.06 14.41 -13.43
CA GLU A 177 14.01 14.09 -12.38
C GLU A 177 13.32 13.97 -11.02
N ASP A 178 12.49 14.94 -10.67
CA ASP A 178 11.79 14.94 -9.39
C ASP A 178 10.31 14.51 -9.49
N GLY A 179 9.67 14.82 -10.59
CA GLY A 179 8.23 14.63 -10.75
C GLY A 179 7.81 13.17 -10.85
N PHE A 180 8.50 12.37 -11.65
CA PHE A 180 8.16 10.95 -11.82
C PHE A 180 8.28 10.18 -10.49
N GLY A 181 9.39 10.38 -9.78
CA GLY A 181 9.63 9.72 -8.49
C GLY A 181 8.58 10.07 -7.45
N ARG A 182 8.28 11.38 -7.27
CA ARG A 182 7.24 11.84 -6.34
C ARG A 182 5.85 11.30 -6.66
N GLU A 183 5.49 11.22 -7.94
CA GLU A 183 4.21 10.63 -8.34
C GLU A 183 4.19 9.12 -8.07
N CYS A 184 5.30 8.39 -8.29
CA CYS A 184 5.42 6.97 -7.92
C CYS A 184 5.23 6.75 -6.42
N GLU A 185 5.89 7.57 -5.59
CA GLU A 185 5.75 7.52 -4.12
C GLU A 185 4.32 7.82 -3.68
N SER A 186 3.68 8.83 -4.28
CA SER A 186 2.28 9.17 -3.96
C SER A 186 1.29 8.07 -4.29
N LEU A 187 1.61 7.25 -5.30
CA LEU A 187 0.86 6.05 -5.66
C LEU A 187 1.27 4.82 -4.82
N GLY A 188 2.28 4.97 -3.95
CA GLY A 188 2.79 3.93 -3.05
C GLY A 188 3.63 2.86 -3.74
N PHE A 189 4.12 3.12 -4.94
CA PHE A 189 5.15 2.29 -5.53
C PHE A 189 6.42 2.41 -4.71
N GLN A 190 7.05 1.30 -4.37
CA GLN A 190 8.19 1.31 -3.47
C GLN A 190 9.43 0.79 -4.18
N MET A 191 10.55 1.46 -3.93
CA MET A 191 11.84 1.07 -4.49
C MET A 191 12.27 -0.35 -4.09
N ASP A 192 12.01 -0.73 -2.85
CA ASP A 192 12.36 -2.06 -2.33
C ASP A 192 11.64 -3.20 -3.05
N CYS A 193 10.49 -2.92 -3.65
CA CYS A 193 9.78 -3.88 -4.50
C CYS A 193 10.37 -4.03 -5.91
N GLY A 194 11.38 -3.24 -6.27
CA GLY A 194 12.14 -3.41 -7.52
C GLY A 194 12.81 -4.77 -7.62
N GLU A 195 13.28 -5.34 -6.51
CA GLU A 195 13.84 -6.70 -6.49
C GLU A 195 12.81 -7.75 -6.89
N LYS A 196 11.55 -7.59 -6.47
CA LYS A 196 10.44 -8.46 -6.86
C LYS A 196 10.16 -8.36 -8.36
N PHE A 197 10.22 -7.14 -8.93
CA PHE A 197 10.09 -6.94 -10.38
C PHE A 197 11.22 -7.67 -11.14
N VAL A 198 12.47 -7.50 -10.70
CA VAL A 198 13.64 -8.17 -11.28
C VAL A 198 13.47 -9.70 -11.23
N PHE A 199 13.03 -10.22 -10.09
CA PHE A 199 12.77 -11.65 -9.91
C PHE A 199 11.69 -12.16 -10.87
N GLU A 200 10.57 -11.48 -10.97
CA GLU A 200 9.46 -11.85 -11.86
C GLU A 200 9.84 -11.77 -13.34
N CYS A 201 10.66 -10.79 -13.73
CA CYS A 201 11.21 -10.71 -15.09
C CYS A 201 12.16 -11.87 -15.41
N LYS A 202 13.10 -12.17 -14.51
CA LYS A 202 14.02 -13.31 -14.66
C LYS A 202 13.30 -14.65 -14.78
N LYS A 203 12.29 -14.86 -13.93
CA LYS A 203 11.45 -16.08 -13.95
C LYS A 203 10.77 -16.30 -15.31
N ARG A 204 10.50 -15.21 -16.05
CA ARG A 204 9.88 -15.22 -17.39
C ARG A 204 10.88 -15.13 -18.54
N GLY A 205 12.16 -15.37 -18.25
CA GLY A 205 13.21 -15.47 -19.27
C GLY A 205 13.82 -14.14 -19.70
N CYS A 206 13.53 -13.03 -18.99
CA CYS A 206 14.23 -11.77 -19.24
C CYS A 206 15.70 -11.89 -18.82
N LYS A 207 16.62 -11.61 -19.75
CA LYS A 207 18.06 -11.72 -19.47
C LYS A 207 18.57 -10.67 -18.50
N THR A 208 18.06 -9.45 -18.65
CA THR A 208 18.33 -8.32 -17.76
C THR A 208 17.02 -7.67 -17.37
N PRO A 209 16.92 -7.00 -16.20
CA PRO A 209 15.65 -6.48 -15.70
C PRO A 209 14.92 -5.54 -16.65
N TYR A 210 15.67 -4.86 -17.53
CA TYR A 210 15.15 -3.82 -18.41
C TYR A 210 15.62 -3.98 -19.88
N GLY A 211 16.03 -5.19 -20.27
CA GLY A 211 16.57 -5.48 -21.59
C GLY A 211 15.75 -6.46 -22.42
N GLU A 212 16.47 -7.30 -23.15
CA GLU A 212 15.85 -8.31 -24.05
C GLU A 212 14.88 -9.23 -23.30
N GLY A 213 13.66 -9.38 -23.81
CA GLY A 213 12.58 -10.16 -23.21
C GLY A 213 11.70 -9.39 -22.20
N LEU A 214 11.97 -8.10 -21.96
CA LEU A 214 11.20 -7.29 -21.02
C LEU A 214 9.71 -7.21 -21.40
N LYS A 215 9.41 -6.98 -22.66
CA LYS A 215 8.03 -6.80 -23.13
C LYS A 215 7.18 -8.05 -22.91
N GLU A 216 7.74 -9.21 -23.20
CA GLU A 216 7.09 -10.51 -23.02
C GLU A 216 6.93 -10.82 -21.52
N ALA A 217 7.97 -10.58 -20.73
CA ALA A 217 7.92 -10.79 -19.28
C ALA A 217 6.88 -9.90 -18.60
N VAL A 218 6.84 -8.61 -18.96
CA VAL A 218 5.91 -7.62 -18.40
C VAL A 218 4.46 -7.93 -18.77
N ALA A 219 4.20 -8.45 -19.98
CA ALA A 219 2.85 -8.83 -20.41
C ALA A 219 2.20 -9.87 -19.49
N ASP A 220 2.99 -10.75 -18.90
CA ASP A 220 2.52 -11.82 -18.01
C ASP A 220 2.47 -11.42 -16.51
N ILE A 221 3.00 -10.26 -16.14
CA ILE A 221 2.93 -9.77 -14.76
C ILE A 221 1.57 -9.08 -14.55
N GLY A 222 0.72 -9.67 -13.71
CA GLY A 222 -0.63 -9.16 -13.39
C GLY A 222 -0.70 -8.24 -12.15
N ASP A 223 0.41 -7.99 -11.50
CA ASP A 223 0.50 -7.22 -10.24
C ASP A 223 0.90 -5.77 -10.53
N ILE A 224 -0.02 -4.83 -10.25
CA ILE A 224 0.18 -3.38 -10.46
C ILE A 224 1.36 -2.86 -9.64
N GLU A 225 1.50 -3.33 -8.39
CA GLU A 225 2.60 -2.92 -7.51
C GLU A 225 3.95 -3.33 -8.08
N VAL A 226 4.04 -4.55 -8.58
CA VAL A 226 5.29 -5.07 -9.18
C VAL A 226 5.71 -4.24 -10.40
N ILE A 227 4.77 -3.94 -11.30
CA ILE A 227 5.06 -3.13 -12.50
C ILE A 227 5.39 -1.69 -12.12
N GLY A 228 4.63 -1.06 -11.22
CA GLY A 228 4.85 0.31 -10.77
C GLY A 228 6.19 0.47 -10.03
N SER A 229 6.51 -0.47 -9.15
CA SER A 229 7.80 -0.49 -8.44
C SER A 229 8.99 -0.77 -9.38
N GLY A 230 8.77 -1.54 -10.44
CA GLY A 230 9.75 -1.71 -11.52
C GLY A 230 10.03 -0.41 -12.25
N ALA A 231 9.00 0.37 -12.57
CA ALA A 231 9.15 1.69 -13.21
C ALA A 231 9.87 2.68 -12.28
N PHE A 232 9.53 2.66 -10.98
CA PHE A 232 10.16 3.51 -9.97
C PHE A 232 11.63 3.16 -9.75
N SER A 233 11.98 1.87 -9.67
CA SER A 233 13.38 1.42 -9.56
C SER A 233 14.19 1.80 -10.79
N TYR A 234 13.63 1.65 -11.99
CA TYR A 234 14.32 2.04 -13.21
C TYR A 234 14.57 3.55 -13.29
N TRP A 235 13.57 4.38 -12.90
CA TRP A 235 13.73 5.82 -12.78
C TRP A 235 14.86 6.17 -11.81
N ARG A 236 14.89 5.58 -10.61
CA ARG A 236 15.95 5.81 -9.63
C ARG A 236 17.32 5.45 -10.17
N ASP A 237 17.46 4.29 -10.82
CA ASP A 237 18.73 3.83 -11.33
C ASP A 237 19.26 4.77 -12.43
N LEU A 238 18.39 5.33 -13.24
CA LEU A 238 18.75 6.35 -14.23
C LEU A 238 19.15 7.67 -13.58
N THR A 239 18.37 8.17 -12.62
CA THR A 239 18.59 9.50 -12.03
C THR A 239 19.76 9.52 -11.03
N TYR A 240 19.98 8.43 -10.30
CA TYR A 240 21.00 8.37 -9.24
C TYR A 240 22.40 8.02 -9.77
N TRP A 241 22.51 7.18 -10.79
CA TRP A 241 23.78 6.70 -11.30
C TRP A 241 24.28 7.43 -12.53
N ASN A 242 23.41 8.17 -13.23
CA ASN A 242 23.74 8.95 -14.42
C ASN A 242 23.51 10.45 -14.18
N TYR A 243 24.48 11.14 -13.64
CA TYR A 243 24.45 12.61 -13.42
C TYR A 243 24.19 13.45 -14.68
N MET A 244 24.21 12.86 -15.86
CA MET A 244 23.90 13.50 -17.15
C MET A 244 23.25 12.47 -18.07
N TYR A 245 22.01 12.11 -17.79
CA TYR A 245 21.29 11.26 -18.74
C TYR A 245 20.48 12.14 -19.70
N HIS A 246 20.54 11.75 -20.96
CA HIS A 246 19.55 12.17 -21.92
C HIS A 246 18.62 10.96 -22.12
N LEU A 247 17.32 11.15 -21.92
CA LEU A 247 16.33 10.12 -22.20
C LEU A 247 16.45 9.72 -23.69
N GLY A 248 17.14 8.62 -23.93
CA GLY A 248 17.26 8.03 -25.26
C GLY A 248 16.02 7.22 -25.63
N SER A 249 16.03 6.69 -26.84
CA SER A 249 14.92 5.86 -27.34
C SER A 249 14.77 4.54 -26.57
N GLU A 250 15.86 4.02 -26.02
CA GLU A 250 15.88 2.77 -25.25
C GLU A 250 15.21 2.96 -23.88
N GLU A 251 15.62 3.98 -23.13
CA GLU A 251 15.05 4.34 -21.84
C GLU A 251 13.55 4.66 -21.94
N CYS A 252 13.19 5.48 -22.94
CA CYS A 252 11.78 5.74 -23.24
C CYS A 252 11.03 4.45 -23.56
N GLY A 253 11.65 3.51 -24.27
CA GLY A 253 11.07 2.19 -24.60
C GLY A 253 10.74 1.37 -23.38
N VAL A 254 11.61 1.35 -22.37
CA VAL A 254 11.39 0.66 -21.09
C VAL A 254 10.20 1.28 -20.36
N PHE A 255 10.19 2.60 -20.15
CA PHE A 255 9.07 3.27 -19.51
C PHE A 255 7.75 3.06 -20.24
N LEU A 256 7.75 3.18 -21.57
CA LEU A 256 6.55 2.95 -22.38
C LEU A 256 6.01 1.53 -22.21
N CYS A 257 6.88 0.53 -22.08
CA CYS A 257 6.49 -0.85 -21.84
C CYS A 257 5.76 -0.99 -20.47
N LEU A 258 6.38 -0.47 -19.41
CA LEU A 258 5.84 -0.57 -18.05
C LEU A 258 4.55 0.23 -17.88
N LEU A 259 4.50 1.46 -18.38
CA LEU A 259 3.33 2.33 -18.29
C LEU A 259 2.13 1.81 -19.09
N ARG A 260 2.37 1.24 -20.27
CA ARG A 260 1.31 0.57 -21.04
C ARG A 260 0.72 -0.60 -20.26
N ARG A 261 1.59 -1.39 -19.62
CA ARG A 261 1.11 -2.52 -18.79
C ARG A 261 0.29 -2.03 -17.58
N LEU A 262 0.71 -0.97 -16.90
CA LEU A 262 -0.08 -0.33 -15.85
C LEU A 262 -1.46 0.10 -16.37
N LYS A 263 -1.54 0.71 -17.56
CA LYS A 263 -2.81 1.11 -18.17
C LYS A 263 -3.70 -0.09 -18.48
N GLU A 264 -3.14 -1.18 -18.99
CA GLU A 264 -3.89 -2.43 -19.25
C GLU A 264 -4.49 -3.01 -17.97
N LEU A 265 -3.67 -3.09 -16.90
CA LEU A 265 -4.09 -3.65 -15.61
C LEU A 265 -5.13 -2.79 -14.89
N THR A 266 -5.13 -1.48 -15.18
CA THR A 266 -6.03 -0.50 -14.52
C THR A 266 -7.24 -0.11 -15.38
N ARG A 267 -7.29 -0.53 -16.63
CA ARG A 267 -8.45 -0.29 -17.51
C ARG A 267 -9.66 -1.01 -16.94
N LYS A 268 -10.72 -0.27 -16.68
CA LYS A 268 -12.03 -0.89 -16.35
C LYS A 268 -12.45 -1.77 -17.54
N LYS A 269 -12.69 -3.05 -17.27
CA LYS A 269 -13.46 -3.91 -18.16
C LYS A 269 -14.92 -3.53 -18.08
#